data_5366ab8b745bd42216c9eac8869f7797
#
_entry.id   5366ab8b745bd42216c9eac8869f7797
#
_cell.length_a   1.000
_cell.length_b   1.000
_cell.length_c   1.000
_cell.angle_alpha   90.00
_cell.angle_beta   90.00
_cell.angle_gamma   90.00
#
_symmetry.space_group_name_H-M   'P 1'
#
loop_
_entity.id
_entity.type
_entity.pdbx_description
1 polymer ?
#
loop_
_entity_poly.entity_id
_entity_poly.type
_entity_poly.pdbx_seq_one_letter_code
_entity_poly.pdbx_strand_id
1 'polypeptide(L)'
;MEVDKLWFKDWFNSPYYHLLYNNRDDREAAAFIDKLLTYLHPAADAEMLDVACGRGRHAKYLADKGYYVTGIDLSIESINIAKKLESAHLSFFQHDMRLPFRVNYFDVVFNFFTSFGYFESQRDNDNALRTLKNALKPGGKLVLDYLNSNYVAAHLVNDEVKEKDNVVFDIRRELKAHKFMKQISILDKEKMRRATYTESVNAFTREEFEVMFAKQGLEITEIFGDYHFNSYDEQRSPRLIIIATKS
;
A
#
# COMPACT_ATOMS: atom_id res chain seq x y z
N MET A 1 7.16 6.80 -22.97
CA MET A 1 7.16 7.95 -22.04
C MET A 1 8.16 7.66 -20.95
N GLU A 2 9.07 8.59 -20.67
CA GLU A 2 9.96 8.48 -19.54
C GLU A 2 9.18 8.91 -18.29
N VAL A 3 9.08 8.03 -17.30
CA VAL A 3 8.37 8.32 -16.03
C VAL A 3 9.40 8.96 -15.11
N ASP A 4 9.06 10.09 -14.52
CA ASP A 4 9.91 10.68 -13.47
C ASP A 4 10.11 9.65 -12.36
N LYS A 5 11.36 9.45 -11.91
CA LYS A 5 11.73 8.49 -10.86
C LYS A 5 11.03 8.74 -9.53
N LEU A 6 10.51 9.93 -9.32
CA LEU A 6 9.83 10.37 -8.09
C LEU A 6 8.36 10.75 -8.33
N TRP A 7 7.74 10.29 -9.44
CA TRP A 7 6.35 10.57 -9.82
C TRP A 7 5.35 10.43 -8.65
N PHE A 8 5.60 9.48 -7.76
CA PHE A 8 4.73 9.20 -6.61
C PHE A 8 4.70 10.36 -5.60
N LYS A 9 5.76 11.18 -5.49
CA LYS A 9 5.77 12.35 -4.59
C LYS A 9 4.74 13.40 -5.02
N ASP A 10 4.73 13.75 -6.29
CA ASP A 10 3.82 14.77 -6.80
C ASP A 10 2.39 14.27 -6.89
N TRP A 11 2.21 13.01 -7.30
CA TRP A 11 0.90 12.43 -7.44
C TRP A 11 0.18 12.24 -6.08
N PHE A 12 0.82 11.60 -5.11
CA PHE A 12 0.22 11.34 -3.80
C PHE A 12 0.01 12.61 -2.95
N ASN A 13 0.72 13.70 -3.25
CA ASN A 13 0.46 15.01 -2.66
C ASN A 13 -0.62 15.81 -3.43
N SER A 14 -1.05 15.34 -4.61
CA SER A 14 -2.05 16.04 -5.40
C SER A 14 -3.45 15.93 -4.79
N PRO A 15 -4.24 17.03 -4.74
CA PRO A 15 -5.65 16.96 -4.36
C PRO A 15 -6.47 16.08 -5.31
N TYR A 16 -6.04 15.92 -6.56
CA TYR A 16 -6.69 15.07 -7.54
C TYR A 16 -6.53 13.58 -7.24
N TYR A 17 -5.42 13.15 -6.60
CA TYR A 17 -5.27 11.80 -6.12
C TYR A 17 -6.38 11.42 -5.15
N HIS A 18 -6.58 12.26 -4.15
CA HIS A 18 -7.60 12.02 -3.14
C HIS A 18 -9.02 12.06 -3.72
N LEU A 19 -9.27 12.95 -4.68
CA LEU A 19 -10.56 13.01 -5.37
C LEU A 19 -10.82 11.74 -6.18
N LEU A 20 -9.83 11.26 -6.95
CA LEU A 20 -9.97 10.06 -7.78
C LEU A 20 -10.24 8.81 -6.93
N TYR A 21 -9.55 8.66 -5.78
CA TYR A 21 -9.61 7.48 -4.92
C TYR A 21 -10.50 7.62 -3.68
N ASN A 22 -11.34 8.65 -3.62
CA ASN A 22 -12.21 8.95 -2.47
C ASN A 22 -13.27 7.85 -2.17
N ASN A 23 -13.55 6.94 -3.12
CA ASN A 23 -14.59 5.92 -2.98
C ASN A 23 -14.06 4.58 -2.42
N ARG A 24 -12.90 4.58 -1.76
CA ARG A 24 -12.45 3.34 -1.08
C ARG A 24 -13.38 3.10 0.10
N ASP A 25 -14.06 1.95 0.09
CA ASP A 25 -15.05 1.59 1.11
C ASP A 25 -14.37 1.42 2.48
N ASP A 26 -14.70 2.31 3.42
CA ASP A 26 -14.19 2.25 4.79
C ASP A 26 -14.68 0.99 5.50
N ARG A 27 -15.85 0.46 5.12
CA ARG A 27 -16.42 -0.76 5.70
C ARG A 27 -15.66 -2.00 5.25
N GLU A 28 -15.31 -2.07 3.96
CA GLU A 28 -14.49 -3.17 3.43
C GLU A 28 -13.12 -3.19 4.10
N ALA A 29 -12.47 -2.03 4.22
CA ALA A 29 -11.19 -1.91 4.90
C ALA A 29 -11.26 -2.32 6.37
N ALA A 30 -12.28 -1.89 7.10
CA ALA A 30 -12.51 -2.27 8.49
C ALA A 30 -12.74 -3.78 8.62
N ALA A 31 -13.60 -4.36 7.78
CA ALA A 31 -13.89 -5.80 7.78
C ALA A 31 -12.63 -6.64 7.47
N PHE A 32 -11.78 -6.17 6.55
CA PHE A 32 -10.50 -6.82 6.26
C PHE A 32 -9.54 -6.77 7.46
N ILE A 33 -9.40 -5.62 8.12
CA ILE A 33 -8.58 -5.48 9.33
C ILE A 33 -9.11 -6.37 10.45
N ASP A 34 -10.43 -6.44 10.66
CA ASP A 34 -11.02 -7.32 11.69
C ASP A 34 -10.69 -8.79 11.45
N LYS A 35 -10.74 -9.25 10.19
CA LYS A 35 -10.31 -10.61 9.82
C LYS A 35 -8.82 -10.82 10.05
N LEU A 36 -7.98 -9.84 9.69
CA LEU A 36 -6.54 -9.90 9.96
C LEU A 36 -6.25 -10.03 11.45
N LEU A 37 -6.87 -9.20 12.29
CA LEU A 37 -6.70 -9.26 13.74
C LEU A 37 -7.15 -10.60 14.30
N THR A 38 -8.28 -11.13 13.81
CA THR A 38 -8.77 -12.46 14.18
C THR A 38 -7.81 -13.57 13.76
N TYR A 39 -7.14 -13.45 12.61
CA TYR A 39 -6.17 -14.44 12.14
C TYR A 39 -4.81 -14.33 12.87
N LEU A 40 -4.32 -13.10 13.04
CA LEU A 40 -3.00 -12.85 13.59
C LEU A 40 -2.93 -13.06 15.10
N HIS A 41 -4.05 -12.89 15.82
CA HIS A 41 -4.15 -12.93 17.29
C HIS A 41 -3.06 -12.11 17.99
N PRO A 42 -2.87 -10.82 17.66
CA PRO A 42 -1.82 -10.02 18.29
C PRO A 42 -2.11 -9.82 19.77
N ALA A 43 -1.06 -9.64 20.60
CA ALA A 43 -1.20 -9.28 21.99
C ALA A 43 -1.94 -7.94 22.13
N ALA A 44 -2.65 -7.74 23.25
CA ALA A 44 -3.46 -6.54 23.48
C ALA A 44 -2.63 -5.24 23.49
N ASP A 45 -1.36 -5.33 23.83
CA ASP A 45 -0.37 -4.25 23.86
C ASP A 45 0.56 -4.25 22.64
N ALA A 46 0.18 -4.94 21.56
CA ALA A 46 1.02 -5.06 20.38
C ALA A 46 1.34 -3.71 19.76
N GLU A 47 2.61 -3.52 19.41
CA GLU A 47 3.11 -2.39 18.64
C GLU A 47 2.97 -2.67 17.15
N MET A 48 2.24 -1.82 16.43
CA MET A 48 1.93 -1.99 15.02
C MET A 48 2.44 -0.84 14.16
N LEU A 49 2.91 -1.15 12.95
CA LEU A 49 3.34 -0.16 11.96
C LEU A 49 2.45 -0.25 10.72
N ASP A 50 1.81 0.86 10.35
CA ASP A 50 1.11 1.04 9.06
C ASP A 50 2.02 1.81 8.11
N VAL A 51 2.54 1.12 7.09
CA VAL A 51 3.50 1.67 6.13
C VAL A 51 2.78 2.15 4.87
N ALA A 52 3.06 3.39 4.46
CA ALA A 52 2.29 4.14 3.47
C ALA A 52 0.84 4.35 3.94
N CYS A 53 0.71 4.81 5.18
CA CYS A 53 -0.56 4.96 5.88
C CYS A 53 -1.49 6.03 5.29
N GLY A 54 -0.99 6.87 4.37
CA GLY A 54 -1.74 7.98 3.80
C GLY A 54 -2.28 8.91 4.88
N ARG A 55 -3.59 9.17 4.87
CA ARG A 55 -4.28 10.02 5.86
C ARG A 55 -4.60 9.31 7.18
N GLY A 56 -4.05 8.12 7.41
CA GLY A 56 -4.10 7.42 8.68
C GLY A 56 -5.37 6.62 8.95
N ARG A 57 -6.19 6.31 7.95
CA ARG A 57 -7.48 5.63 8.10
C ARG A 57 -7.34 4.26 8.77
N HIS A 58 -6.43 3.41 8.28
CA HIS A 58 -6.22 2.06 8.82
C HIS A 58 -5.53 2.10 10.17
N ALA A 59 -4.51 2.96 10.30
CA ALA A 59 -3.82 3.18 11.57
C ALA A 59 -4.79 3.64 12.67
N LYS A 60 -5.72 4.57 12.34
CA LYS A 60 -6.76 5.02 13.27
C LYS A 60 -7.69 3.88 13.68
N TYR A 61 -8.13 3.06 12.73
CA TYR A 61 -9.01 1.92 13.02
C TYR A 61 -8.33 0.90 13.95
N LEU A 62 -7.07 0.59 13.71
CA LEU A 62 -6.28 -0.29 14.59
C LEU A 62 -6.12 0.30 15.99
N ALA A 63 -5.84 1.60 16.11
CA ALA A 63 -5.73 2.28 17.39
C ALA A 63 -7.06 2.31 18.17
N ASP A 64 -8.19 2.46 17.47
CA ASP A 64 -9.53 2.38 18.07
C ASP A 64 -9.88 0.98 18.60
N LYS A 65 -9.18 -0.07 18.13
CA LYS A 65 -9.25 -1.43 18.68
C LYS A 65 -8.35 -1.63 19.92
N GLY A 66 -7.57 -0.61 20.31
CA GLY A 66 -6.74 -0.61 21.51
C GLY A 66 -5.25 -0.88 21.30
N TYR A 67 -4.81 -1.07 20.04
CA TYR A 67 -3.40 -1.32 19.73
C TYR A 67 -2.56 -0.04 19.73
N TYR A 68 -1.26 -0.17 19.97
CA TYR A 68 -0.30 0.92 19.78
C TYR A 68 0.10 1.00 18.31
N VAL A 69 -0.25 2.08 17.62
CA VAL A 69 -0.07 2.17 16.18
C VAL A 69 0.80 3.36 15.79
N THR A 70 1.77 3.09 14.93
CA THR A 70 2.55 4.12 14.26
C THR A 70 2.24 4.06 12.77
N GLY A 71 1.86 5.19 12.18
CA GLY A 71 1.70 5.34 10.74
C GLY A 71 2.89 6.08 10.13
N ILE A 72 3.42 5.61 9.01
CA ILE A 72 4.44 6.31 8.22
C ILE A 72 4.01 6.46 6.77
N ASP A 73 4.26 7.64 6.19
CA ASP A 73 4.00 7.92 4.78
C ASP A 73 5.03 8.91 4.24
N LEU A 74 5.30 8.85 2.94
CA LEU A 74 6.19 9.79 2.28
C LEU A 74 5.55 11.17 2.08
N SER A 75 4.23 11.23 1.90
CA SER A 75 3.45 12.45 1.66
C SER A 75 3.31 13.27 2.92
N ILE A 76 3.96 14.44 2.97
CA ILE A 76 3.81 15.38 4.08
C ILE A 76 2.37 15.90 4.19
N GLU A 77 1.67 16.08 3.08
CA GLU A 77 0.27 16.51 3.04
C GLU A 77 -0.64 15.48 3.74
N SER A 78 -0.45 14.20 3.41
CA SER A 78 -1.17 13.10 4.05
C SER A 78 -0.87 13.03 5.54
N ILE A 79 0.40 13.13 5.94
CA ILE A 79 0.82 13.09 7.34
C ILE A 79 0.26 14.29 8.14
N ASN A 80 0.24 15.48 7.58
CA ASN A 80 -0.37 16.64 8.25
C ASN A 80 -1.86 16.46 8.53
N ILE A 81 -2.57 15.72 7.67
CA ILE A 81 -3.96 15.35 7.90
C ILE A 81 -4.06 14.24 8.95
N ALA A 82 -3.24 13.18 8.83
CA ALA A 82 -3.22 12.05 9.74
C ALA A 82 -2.89 12.48 11.19
N LYS A 83 -1.99 13.44 11.39
CA LYS A 83 -1.62 13.97 12.71
C LYS A 83 -2.81 14.55 13.49
N LYS A 84 -3.87 14.95 12.83
CA LYS A 84 -5.11 15.38 13.51
C LYS A 84 -5.84 14.21 14.21
N LEU A 85 -5.46 12.97 13.90
CA LEU A 85 -6.01 11.74 14.49
C LEU A 85 -5.14 11.19 15.61
N GLU A 86 -3.98 11.81 15.92
CA GLU A 86 -3.05 11.34 16.94
C GLU A 86 -3.71 11.23 18.31
N SER A 87 -3.28 10.24 19.08
CA SER A 87 -3.77 9.95 20.44
C SER A 87 -2.64 9.32 21.26
N ALA A 88 -2.92 8.92 22.50
CA ALA A 88 -1.95 8.20 23.33
C ALA A 88 -1.45 6.88 22.68
N HIS A 89 -2.27 6.28 21.79
CA HIS A 89 -1.97 5.01 21.12
C HIS A 89 -1.72 5.15 19.61
N LEU A 90 -1.67 6.38 19.06
CA LEU A 90 -1.54 6.61 17.62
C LEU A 90 -0.63 7.79 17.32
N SER A 91 0.42 7.54 16.52
CA SER A 91 1.39 8.55 16.08
C SER A 91 1.67 8.45 14.60
N PHE A 92 1.98 9.60 13.95
CA PHE A 92 2.27 9.64 12.51
C PHE A 92 3.57 10.38 12.19
N PHE A 93 4.35 9.81 11.24
CA PHE A 93 5.63 10.37 10.84
C PHE A 93 5.78 10.39 9.31
N GLN A 94 6.31 11.51 8.79
CA GLN A 94 6.76 11.51 7.40
C GLN A 94 8.03 10.65 7.30
N HIS A 95 7.99 9.60 6.48
CA HIS A 95 9.15 8.72 6.31
C HIS A 95 9.11 7.98 4.96
N ASP A 96 10.29 7.75 4.39
CA ASP A 96 10.46 6.92 3.19
C ASP A 96 10.68 5.46 3.61
N MET A 97 9.79 4.56 3.18
CA MET A 97 9.86 3.14 3.53
C MET A 97 11.16 2.44 3.10
N ARG A 98 11.97 3.03 2.20
CA ARG A 98 13.29 2.51 1.80
C ARG A 98 14.36 2.76 2.85
N LEU A 99 14.09 3.62 3.82
CA LEU A 99 15.01 3.99 4.89
C LEU A 99 14.63 3.29 6.20
N PRO A 100 15.58 2.94 7.08
CA PRO A 100 15.26 2.37 8.38
C PRO A 100 14.44 3.35 9.23
N PHE A 101 13.33 2.84 9.82
CA PHE A 101 12.50 3.66 10.72
C PHE A 101 12.62 3.12 12.11
N ARG A 102 12.51 2.17 12.65
CA ARG A 102 12.78 1.54 13.94
C ARG A 102 13.33 0.14 13.69
N VAL A 103 14.01 -0.44 14.63
CA VAL A 103 14.59 -1.78 14.49
C VAL A 103 14.12 -2.66 15.65
N ASN A 104 13.63 -3.87 15.36
CA ASN A 104 13.13 -4.84 16.32
C ASN A 104 12.09 -4.24 17.29
N TYR A 105 11.16 -3.47 16.75
CA TYR A 105 10.23 -2.69 17.56
C TYR A 105 8.78 -3.15 17.42
N PHE A 106 8.32 -3.50 16.24
CA PHE A 106 6.92 -3.79 15.96
C PHE A 106 6.63 -5.28 16.00
N ASP A 107 5.48 -5.63 16.57
CA ASP A 107 4.94 -6.99 16.54
C ASP A 107 4.33 -7.31 15.18
N VAL A 108 3.68 -6.29 14.55
CA VAL A 108 3.08 -6.43 13.23
C VAL A 108 3.41 -5.20 12.38
N VAL A 109 3.81 -5.43 11.13
CA VAL A 109 3.99 -4.40 10.10
C VAL A 109 2.99 -4.64 8.98
N PHE A 110 2.23 -3.62 8.61
CA PHE A 110 1.26 -3.64 7.53
C PHE A 110 1.73 -2.78 6.36
N ASN A 111 1.51 -3.25 5.13
CA ASN A 111 1.56 -2.46 3.91
C ASN A 111 0.34 -2.82 3.07
N PHE A 112 -0.67 -1.96 3.07
CA PHE A 112 -1.98 -2.21 2.50
C PHE A 112 -2.16 -1.61 1.10
N PHE A 113 -3.11 -2.15 0.33
CA PHE A 113 -3.68 -1.59 -0.89
C PHE A 113 -2.65 -1.29 -1.99
N THR A 114 -1.69 -2.19 -2.19
CA THR A 114 -0.66 -2.05 -3.24
C THR A 114 0.17 -0.76 -3.05
N SER A 115 0.62 -0.53 -1.82
CA SER A 115 1.52 0.59 -1.51
C SER A 115 3.01 0.22 -1.64
N PHE A 116 3.31 -0.98 -2.13
CA PHE A 116 4.64 -1.49 -2.47
C PHE A 116 4.82 -1.54 -4.00
N GLY A 117 6.08 -1.65 -4.48
CA GLY A 117 6.35 -1.88 -5.90
C GLY A 117 6.39 -0.62 -6.78
N TYR A 118 6.42 0.58 -6.20
CA TYR A 118 6.50 1.85 -6.94
C TYR A 118 7.91 2.23 -7.38
N PHE A 119 8.93 1.52 -6.90
CA PHE A 119 10.32 1.88 -7.17
C PHE A 119 10.79 1.33 -8.51
N GLU A 120 11.65 2.10 -9.16
CA GLU A 120 12.15 1.74 -10.49
C GLU A 120 13.17 0.60 -10.43
N SER A 121 14.04 0.62 -9.41
CA SER A 121 15.11 -0.37 -9.27
C SER A 121 14.71 -1.51 -8.34
N GLN A 122 15.14 -2.75 -8.68
CA GLN A 122 15.01 -3.89 -7.78
C GLN A 122 15.69 -3.63 -6.43
N ARG A 123 16.82 -2.91 -6.44
CA ARG A 123 17.53 -2.52 -5.21
C ARG A 123 16.66 -1.71 -4.25
N ASP A 124 15.83 -0.78 -4.76
CA ASP A 124 14.95 0.03 -3.94
C ASP A 124 13.79 -0.78 -3.38
N ASN A 125 13.24 -1.73 -4.17
CA ASN A 125 12.22 -2.67 -3.70
C ASN A 125 12.81 -3.59 -2.61
N ASP A 126 14.02 -4.13 -2.82
CA ASP A 126 14.73 -4.94 -1.81
C ASP A 126 15.01 -4.12 -0.53
N ASN A 127 15.41 -2.84 -0.67
CA ASN A 127 15.63 -1.95 0.47
C ASN A 127 14.34 -1.72 1.25
N ALA A 128 13.23 -1.45 0.57
CA ALA A 128 11.94 -1.27 1.21
C ALA A 128 11.55 -2.52 2.01
N LEU A 129 11.60 -3.71 1.40
CA LEU A 129 11.27 -4.95 2.09
C LEU A 129 12.21 -5.23 3.28
N ARG A 130 13.52 -4.95 3.12
CA ARG A 130 14.50 -5.08 4.20
C ARG A 130 14.20 -4.17 5.39
N THR A 131 13.78 -2.93 5.16
CA THR A 131 13.45 -2.00 6.25
C THR A 131 12.18 -2.40 6.98
N LEU A 132 11.15 -2.89 6.24
CA LEU A 132 9.95 -3.47 6.85
C LEU A 132 10.29 -4.65 7.75
N LYS A 133 11.10 -5.59 7.24
CA LYS A 133 11.60 -6.73 8.03
C LYS A 133 12.40 -6.29 9.25
N ASN A 134 13.29 -5.30 9.10
CA ASN A 134 14.10 -4.83 10.22
C ASN A 134 13.27 -4.15 11.31
N ALA A 135 12.17 -3.52 10.96
CA ALA A 135 11.25 -2.90 11.92
C ALA A 135 10.55 -3.93 12.82
N LEU A 136 10.34 -5.16 12.32
CA LEU A 136 9.75 -6.26 13.10
C LEU A 136 10.65 -6.75 14.22
N LYS A 137 10.06 -7.10 15.36
CA LYS A 137 10.67 -7.96 16.39
C LYS A 137 10.96 -9.35 15.83
N PRO A 138 11.89 -10.14 16.39
CA PRO A 138 11.97 -11.58 16.10
C PRO A 138 10.60 -12.24 16.35
N GLY A 139 10.12 -13.06 15.42
CA GLY A 139 8.77 -13.65 15.45
C GLY A 139 7.64 -12.71 15.04
N GLY A 140 7.93 -11.42 14.80
CA GLY A 140 6.95 -10.43 14.34
C GLY A 140 6.48 -10.72 12.91
N LYS A 141 5.30 -10.22 12.55
CA LYS A 141 4.62 -10.55 11.28
C LYS A 141 4.53 -9.35 10.34
N LEU A 142 4.86 -9.59 9.06
CA LEU A 142 4.61 -8.67 7.96
C LEU A 142 3.34 -9.09 7.22
N VAL A 143 2.41 -8.16 7.03
CA VAL A 143 1.26 -8.31 6.14
C VAL A 143 1.45 -7.37 4.95
N LEU A 144 1.63 -7.94 3.77
CA LEU A 144 1.76 -7.18 2.53
C LEU A 144 0.57 -7.50 1.62
N ASP A 145 -0.25 -6.49 1.33
CA ASP A 145 -1.40 -6.60 0.46
C ASP A 145 -1.08 -5.99 -0.91
N TYR A 146 -1.01 -6.82 -1.92
CA TYR A 146 -0.63 -6.46 -3.27
C TYR A 146 -1.70 -6.84 -4.29
N LEU A 147 -1.65 -6.24 -5.47
CA LEU A 147 -2.44 -6.70 -6.61
C LEU A 147 -1.93 -8.08 -7.07
N ASN A 148 -2.81 -8.95 -7.54
CA ASN A 148 -2.39 -10.13 -8.28
C ASN A 148 -2.09 -9.75 -9.73
N SER A 149 -0.83 -9.76 -10.12
CA SER A 149 -0.38 -9.27 -11.43
C SER A 149 -0.99 -10.04 -12.58
N ASN A 150 -1.16 -11.35 -12.47
CA ASN A 150 -1.75 -12.17 -13.53
C ASN A 150 -3.25 -11.86 -13.73
N TYR A 151 -3.98 -11.75 -12.62
CA TYR A 151 -5.39 -11.36 -12.66
C TYR A 151 -5.57 -9.96 -13.25
N VAL A 152 -4.81 -8.98 -12.78
CA VAL A 152 -4.90 -7.59 -13.25
C VAL A 152 -4.53 -7.49 -14.72
N ALA A 153 -3.51 -8.22 -15.19
CA ALA A 153 -3.12 -8.24 -16.59
C ALA A 153 -4.22 -8.82 -17.49
N ALA A 154 -4.90 -9.89 -17.05
CA ALA A 154 -5.99 -10.54 -17.78
C ALA A 154 -7.27 -9.68 -17.83
N HIS A 155 -7.47 -8.78 -16.84
CA HIS A 155 -8.68 -7.95 -16.70
C HIS A 155 -8.39 -6.46 -16.88
N LEU A 156 -7.29 -6.11 -17.54
CA LEU A 156 -6.87 -4.72 -17.67
C LEU A 156 -7.85 -3.92 -18.56
N VAL A 157 -8.47 -2.91 -17.96
CA VAL A 157 -9.27 -1.94 -18.73
C VAL A 157 -8.34 -0.82 -19.20
N ASN A 158 -8.05 -0.77 -20.48
CA ASN A 158 -7.04 0.12 -21.04
C ASN A 158 -7.43 1.59 -20.93
N ASP A 159 -8.68 1.92 -21.26
CA ASP A 159 -9.17 3.29 -21.28
C ASP A 159 -10.41 3.45 -20.41
N GLU A 160 -10.44 4.50 -19.60
CA GLU A 160 -11.56 4.81 -18.72
C GLU A 160 -11.67 6.32 -18.52
N VAL A 161 -12.89 6.85 -18.57
CA VAL A 161 -13.15 8.25 -18.21
C VAL A 161 -14.01 8.29 -16.97
N LYS A 162 -13.57 9.07 -15.98
CA LYS A 162 -14.32 9.34 -14.73
C LYS A 162 -14.54 10.82 -14.58
N GLU A 163 -15.71 11.21 -14.08
CA GLU A 163 -16.00 12.58 -13.68
C GLU A 163 -16.40 12.61 -12.20
N LYS A 164 -15.76 13.50 -11.43
CA LYS A 164 -16.05 13.75 -10.01
C LYS A 164 -15.86 15.24 -9.71
N ASP A 165 -16.84 15.86 -9.08
CA ASP A 165 -16.78 17.26 -8.61
C ASP A 165 -16.23 18.24 -9.68
N ASN A 166 -16.79 18.19 -10.90
CA ASN A 166 -16.37 19.00 -12.06
C ASN A 166 -14.92 18.73 -12.56
N VAL A 167 -14.30 17.64 -12.11
CA VAL A 167 -12.98 17.18 -12.58
C VAL A 167 -13.15 15.94 -13.45
N VAL A 168 -12.66 16.01 -14.68
CA VAL A 168 -12.64 14.87 -15.62
C VAL A 168 -11.26 14.22 -15.57
N PHE A 169 -11.25 12.92 -15.38
CA PHE A 169 -10.08 12.05 -15.40
C PHE A 169 -10.15 11.15 -16.64
N ASP A 170 -9.30 11.38 -17.64
CA ASP A 170 -9.06 10.48 -18.75
C ASP A 170 -7.89 9.56 -18.39
N ILE A 171 -8.17 8.28 -18.22
CA ILE A 171 -7.25 7.30 -17.64
C ILE A 171 -6.90 6.27 -18.71
N ARG A 172 -5.60 6.11 -18.96
CA ARG A 172 -5.07 5.07 -19.84
C ARG A 172 -4.15 4.14 -19.07
N ARG A 173 -4.35 2.83 -19.27
CA ARG A 173 -3.54 1.80 -18.61
C ARG A 173 -2.90 0.89 -19.63
N GLU A 174 -1.68 0.49 -19.36
CA GLU A 174 -0.96 -0.53 -20.13
C GLU A 174 -0.07 -1.36 -19.20
N LEU A 175 0.15 -2.63 -19.57
CA LEU A 175 1.22 -3.45 -19.01
C LEU A 175 2.41 -3.39 -19.95
N LYS A 176 3.51 -2.80 -19.49
CA LYS A 176 4.72 -2.62 -20.30
C LYS A 176 5.98 -2.79 -19.47
N ALA A 177 6.94 -3.54 -19.98
CA ALA A 177 8.23 -3.77 -19.32
C ALA A 177 8.06 -4.20 -17.85
N HIS A 178 7.16 -5.16 -17.60
CA HIS A 178 6.87 -5.70 -16.26
C HIS A 178 6.33 -4.65 -15.26
N LYS A 179 5.64 -3.61 -15.77
CA LYS A 179 5.01 -2.57 -14.96
C LYS A 179 3.61 -2.27 -15.45
N PHE A 180 2.68 -2.13 -14.52
CA PHE A 180 1.38 -1.52 -14.77
C PHE A 180 1.56 -0.01 -14.79
N MET A 181 1.39 0.56 -15.97
CA MET A 181 1.46 2.00 -16.21
C MET A 181 0.04 2.55 -16.26
N LYS A 182 -0.21 3.67 -15.57
CA LYS A 182 -1.49 4.34 -15.60
C LYS A 182 -1.26 5.84 -15.81
N GLN A 183 -1.57 6.33 -17.00
CA GLN A 183 -1.58 7.75 -17.30
C GLN A 183 -2.94 8.35 -16.96
N ILE A 184 -2.94 9.47 -16.26
CA ILE A 184 -4.15 10.16 -15.78
C ILE A 184 -4.09 11.59 -16.29
N SER A 185 -4.85 11.90 -17.33
CA SER A 185 -5.03 13.27 -17.83
C SER A 185 -6.24 13.91 -17.15
N ILE A 186 -6.05 15.06 -16.54
CA ILE A 186 -7.01 15.73 -15.68
C ILE A 186 -7.44 17.04 -16.34
N LEU A 187 -8.74 17.28 -16.37
CA LEU A 187 -9.35 18.56 -16.67
C LEU A 187 -10.22 19.00 -15.47
N ASP A 188 -9.74 19.96 -14.70
CA ASP A 188 -10.51 20.66 -13.67
C ASP A 188 -11.29 21.80 -14.34
N LYS A 189 -12.58 21.59 -14.51
CA LYS A 189 -13.47 22.53 -15.23
C LYS A 189 -13.69 23.82 -14.45
N GLU A 190 -13.67 23.74 -13.12
CA GLU A 190 -13.88 24.89 -12.25
C GLU A 190 -12.66 25.83 -12.25
N LYS A 191 -11.46 25.24 -12.10
CA LYS A 191 -10.20 25.98 -12.08
C LYS A 191 -9.61 26.25 -13.46
N MET A 192 -10.25 25.76 -14.53
CA MET A 192 -9.75 25.79 -15.91
C MET A 192 -8.29 25.27 -16.02
N ARG A 193 -7.96 24.23 -15.23
CA ARG A 193 -6.62 23.66 -15.12
C ARG A 193 -6.54 22.29 -15.77
N ARG A 194 -5.41 22.03 -16.43
CA ARG A 194 -5.05 20.71 -16.93
C ARG A 194 -3.80 20.22 -16.21
N ALA A 195 -3.76 18.91 -15.93
CA ALA A 195 -2.61 18.25 -15.37
C ALA A 195 -2.52 16.82 -15.91
N THR A 196 -1.33 16.24 -15.89
CA THR A 196 -1.13 14.84 -16.25
C THR A 196 -0.23 14.20 -15.21
N TYR A 197 -0.64 13.04 -14.72
CA TYR A 197 0.13 12.22 -13.80
C TYR A 197 0.29 10.81 -14.36
N THR A 198 1.31 10.12 -13.91
CA THR A 198 1.55 8.72 -14.28
C THR A 198 1.78 7.91 -13.02
N GLU A 199 1.04 6.83 -12.83
CA GLU A 199 1.34 5.79 -11.85
C GLU A 199 2.12 4.67 -12.54
N SER A 200 3.12 4.14 -11.87
CA SER A 200 3.93 3.02 -12.34
C SER A 200 4.14 2.04 -11.20
N VAL A 201 3.56 0.85 -11.32
CA VAL A 201 3.64 -0.20 -10.30
C VAL A 201 4.28 -1.43 -10.94
N ASN A 202 5.30 -2.01 -10.30
CA ASN A 202 5.89 -3.25 -10.78
C ASN A 202 4.84 -4.36 -10.81
N ALA A 203 4.87 -5.22 -11.83
CA ALA A 203 3.93 -6.33 -11.96
C ALA A 203 4.50 -7.60 -11.28
N PHE A 204 4.88 -7.48 -10.00
CA PHE A 204 5.46 -8.61 -9.28
C PHE A 204 4.49 -9.78 -9.18
N THR A 205 5.01 -10.98 -9.46
CA THR A 205 4.29 -12.24 -9.27
C THR A 205 4.49 -12.77 -7.84
N ARG A 206 3.74 -13.83 -7.51
CA ARG A 206 3.92 -14.55 -6.26
C ARG A 206 5.36 -15.07 -6.11
N GLU A 207 5.90 -15.70 -7.16
CA GLU A 207 7.24 -16.28 -7.17
C GLU A 207 8.32 -15.22 -6.95
N GLU A 208 8.16 -14.03 -7.53
CA GLU A 208 9.09 -12.92 -7.31
C GLU A 208 9.05 -12.44 -5.87
N PHE A 209 7.86 -12.37 -5.25
CA PHE A 209 7.75 -12.08 -3.82
C PHE A 209 8.37 -13.19 -2.97
N GLU A 210 8.17 -14.47 -3.28
CA GLU A 210 8.79 -15.58 -2.56
C GLU A 210 10.32 -15.45 -2.56
N VAL A 211 10.92 -15.11 -3.70
CA VAL A 211 12.37 -14.85 -3.81
C VAL A 211 12.79 -13.61 -2.99
N MET A 212 12.05 -12.51 -3.08
CA MET A 212 12.37 -11.29 -2.34
C MET A 212 12.27 -11.50 -0.82
N PHE A 213 11.25 -12.20 -0.35
CA PHE A 213 11.02 -12.48 1.07
C PHE A 213 12.12 -13.41 1.62
N ALA A 214 12.40 -14.50 0.92
CA ALA A 214 13.47 -15.43 1.30
C ALA A 214 14.84 -14.75 1.40
N LYS A 215 15.17 -13.87 0.44
CA LYS A 215 16.40 -13.05 0.44
C LYS A 215 16.52 -12.16 1.69
N GLN A 216 15.41 -11.71 2.26
CA GLN A 216 15.39 -10.90 3.47
C GLN A 216 15.28 -11.73 4.76
N GLY A 217 15.15 -13.05 4.71
CA GLY A 217 14.92 -13.91 5.87
C GLY A 217 13.52 -13.71 6.47
N LEU A 218 12.53 -13.52 5.59
CA LEU A 218 11.11 -13.55 5.91
C LEU A 218 10.53 -14.88 5.45
N GLU A 219 9.93 -15.63 6.36
CA GLU A 219 9.23 -16.88 6.05
C GLU A 219 7.76 -16.58 5.74
N ILE A 220 7.33 -16.86 4.50
CA ILE A 220 5.91 -16.73 4.13
C ILE A 220 5.14 -17.86 4.80
N THR A 221 4.20 -17.50 5.66
CA THR A 221 3.38 -18.45 6.43
C THR A 221 2.00 -18.64 5.83
N GLU A 222 1.48 -17.65 5.09
CA GLU A 222 0.16 -17.74 4.47
C GLU A 222 0.02 -16.78 3.28
N ILE A 223 -0.81 -17.14 2.31
CA ILE A 223 -1.17 -16.31 1.16
C ILE A 223 -2.67 -16.39 0.92
N PHE A 224 -3.35 -15.24 0.93
CA PHE A 224 -4.77 -15.12 0.61
C PHE A 224 -4.98 -14.41 -0.72
N GLY A 225 -6.09 -14.75 -1.39
CA GLY A 225 -6.45 -14.25 -2.71
C GLY A 225 -7.34 -13.00 -2.69
N ASP A 226 -7.95 -12.69 -1.56
CA ASP A 226 -8.89 -11.58 -1.39
C ASP A 226 -9.05 -11.16 0.08
N TYR A 227 -9.85 -10.11 0.33
CA TYR A 227 -10.15 -9.59 1.67
C TYR A 227 -11.11 -10.50 2.49
N HIS A 228 -11.59 -11.58 1.89
CA HIS A 228 -12.38 -12.62 2.57
C HIS A 228 -11.54 -13.78 3.08
N PHE A 229 -10.22 -13.77 2.82
CA PHE A 229 -9.26 -14.81 3.18
C PHE A 229 -9.49 -16.12 2.43
N ASN A 230 -10.05 -16.02 1.22
CA ASN A 230 -10.06 -17.16 0.31
C ASN A 230 -8.64 -17.52 -0.13
N SER A 231 -8.42 -18.80 -0.38
CA SER A 231 -7.12 -19.30 -0.86
C SER A 231 -6.71 -18.58 -2.14
N TYR A 232 -5.43 -18.29 -2.26
CA TYR A 232 -4.88 -17.64 -3.45
C TYR A 232 -4.92 -18.57 -4.67
N ASP A 233 -5.45 -18.07 -5.76
CA ASP A 233 -5.41 -18.65 -7.08
C ASP A 233 -4.80 -17.63 -8.05
N GLU A 234 -3.75 -18.00 -8.74
CA GLU A 234 -2.96 -17.10 -9.60
C GLU A 234 -3.79 -16.40 -10.69
N GLN A 235 -4.82 -17.08 -11.22
CA GLN A 235 -5.63 -16.57 -12.33
C GLN A 235 -6.93 -15.90 -11.89
N ARG A 236 -7.46 -16.24 -10.71
CA ARG A 236 -8.80 -15.84 -10.27
C ARG A 236 -8.80 -14.86 -9.11
N SER A 237 -7.78 -14.90 -8.27
CA SER A 237 -7.73 -14.03 -7.09
C SER A 237 -7.44 -12.58 -7.49
N PRO A 238 -8.24 -11.60 -7.04
CA PRO A 238 -7.98 -10.19 -7.34
C PRO A 238 -6.78 -9.63 -6.58
N ARG A 239 -6.40 -10.26 -5.47
CA ARG A 239 -5.31 -9.82 -4.59
C ARG A 239 -4.26 -10.91 -4.39
N LEU A 240 -3.10 -10.48 -3.93
CA LEU A 240 -2.02 -11.30 -3.39
C LEU A 240 -1.70 -10.74 -2.00
N ILE A 241 -2.28 -11.35 -0.96
CA ILE A 241 -2.09 -10.92 0.43
C ILE A 241 -1.14 -11.90 1.10
N ILE A 242 0.08 -11.44 1.39
CA ILE A 242 1.16 -12.25 1.93
C ILE A 242 1.29 -11.99 3.41
N ILE A 243 1.28 -13.02 4.21
CA ILE A 243 1.64 -12.98 5.63
C ILE A 243 2.98 -13.71 5.80
N ALA A 244 3.96 -13.03 6.38
CA ALA A 244 5.27 -13.60 6.62
C ALA A 244 5.76 -13.29 8.02
N THR A 245 6.58 -14.19 8.56
CA THR A 245 7.18 -14.07 9.90
C THR A 245 8.67 -13.79 9.77
N LYS A 246 9.17 -12.88 10.61
CA LYS A 246 10.61 -12.65 10.76
C LYS A 246 11.22 -13.74 11.63
N SER A 247 12.18 -14.45 11.08
CA SER A 247 13.06 -15.38 11.82
C SER A 247 13.94 -14.64 12.82
#